data_1b97316440bf673d6927adc96c878a09
#
_entry.id   1b97316440bf673d6927adc96c878a09
#
_cell.length_a   1.000
_cell.length_b   1.000
_cell.length_c   1.000
_cell.angle_alpha   90.00
_cell.angle_beta   90.00
_cell.angle_gamma   90.00
#
_symmetry.space_group_name_H-M   'P 1'
#
loop_
_entity.id
_entity.type
_entity.pdbx_description
1 polymer ?
#
loop_
_entity_poly.entity_id
_entity_poly.type
_entity_poly.pdbx_seq_one_letter_code
_entity_poly.pdbx_strand_id
1 'polypeptide(L)'
;QHALLGSLLASIACGIIGTYIVTRRLVFISGGITHASFGGVGIGLYTGLSPLLTAAIFSILSAFGVEWLSKRSDMREDSASAVFWTFGMAVGIIFSFLAPGFTPDLSSFLFGNILTITQSDIWLLAILSVVLAVFFALFLRPIVAIAFDREFARSQRIPVAAFEYLLMMFIALTIVSCLRMVGIVLAISLLTLPQMTANLFTHNFKRIIWLSIGIGYVGCLGGLLLSYQLQVPSGASIIFVSILIYTIAKLFRLMHSKERS
;
A
#
# COMPACT_ATOMS: atom_id res chain seq x y z
N GLN A 1 21.90 -2.51 -7.18
CA GLN A 1 21.51 -3.74 -6.46
C GLN A 1 20.40 -3.45 -5.45
N HIS A 2 20.52 -2.41 -4.61
CA HIS A 2 19.49 -2.06 -3.61
C HIS A 2 18.11 -1.79 -4.21
N ALA A 3 18.04 -1.06 -5.32
CA ALA A 3 16.78 -0.77 -5.99
C ALA A 3 16.06 -2.03 -6.49
N LEU A 4 16.80 -3.03 -6.99
CA LEU A 4 16.24 -4.30 -7.45
C LEU A 4 15.71 -5.15 -6.28
N LEU A 5 16.50 -5.25 -5.20
CA LEU A 5 16.07 -5.96 -3.99
C LEU A 5 14.88 -5.28 -3.33
N GLY A 6 14.93 -3.95 -3.22
CA GLY A 6 13.83 -3.16 -2.68
C GLY A 6 12.55 -3.30 -3.50
N SER A 7 12.63 -3.26 -4.84
CA SER A 7 11.48 -3.50 -5.72
C SER A 7 10.88 -4.88 -5.54
N LEU A 8 11.71 -5.92 -5.37
CA LEU A 8 11.24 -7.28 -5.12
C LEU A 8 10.50 -7.38 -3.78
N LEU A 9 11.12 -6.87 -2.71
CA LEU A 9 10.54 -6.91 -1.37
C LEU A 9 9.25 -6.09 -1.27
N ALA A 10 9.25 -4.88 -1.87
CA ALA A 10 8.04 -4.06 -1.96
C ALA A 10 6.92 -4.79 -2.74
N SER A 11 7.27 -5.45 -3.86
CA SER A 11 6.29 -6.24 -4.64
C SER A 11 5.74 -7.42 -3.85
N ILE A 12 6.56 -8.07 -3.01
CA ILE A 12 6.10 -9.16 -2.12
C ILE A 12 5.14 -8.60 -1.06
N ALA A 13 5.54 -7.59 -0.30
CA ALA A 13 4.71 -7.01 0.74
C ALA A 13 3.40 -6.44 0.18
N CYS A 14 3.48 -5.64 -0.89
CA CYS A 14 2.32 -5.06 -1.56
C CYS A 14 1.46 -6.13 -2.27
N GLY A 15 2.06 -7.18 -2.82
CA GLY A 15 1.34 -8.30 -3.45
C GLY A 15 0.47 -9.06 -2.46
N ILE A 16 0.99 -9.31 -1.27
CA ILE A 16 0.28 -10.03 -0.20
C ILE A 16 -0.86 -9.15 0.35
N ILE A 17 -0.52 -7.98 0.91
CA ILE A 17 -1.51 -7.14 1.60
C ILE A 17 -2.47 -6.46 0.62
N GLY A 18 -1.99 -6.07 -0.56
CA GLY A 18 -2.79 -5.46 -1.61
C GLY A 18 -3.86 -6.40 -2.17
N THR A 19 -3.60 -7.72 -2.19
CA THR A 19 -4.64 -8.70 -2.54
C THR A 19 -5.81 -8.63 -1.56
N TYR A 20 -5.56 -8.49 -0.28
CA TYR A 20 -6.61 -8.29 0.73
C TYR A 20 -7.33 -6.95 0.50
N ILE A 21 -6.57 -5.85 0.30
CA ILE A 21 -7.11 -4.51 0.05
C ILE A 21 -8.07 -4.51 -1.13
N VAL A 22 -7.66 -5.07 -2.28
CA VAL A 22 -8.47 -5.08 -3.50
C VAL A 22 -9.69 -6.00 -3.35
N THR A 23 -9.52 -7.19 -2.75
CA THR A 23 -10.63 -8.14 -2.52
C THR A 23 -11.69 -7.55 -1.59
N ARG A 24 -11.29 -6.83 -0.56
CA ARG A 24 -12.18 -6.16 0.41
C ARG A 24 -12.69 -4.80 -0.06
N ARG A 25 -12.23 -4.31 -1.22
CA ARG A 25 -12.53 -2.97 -1.75
C ARG A 25 -12.05 -1.83 -0.83
N LEU A 26 -10.96 -2.04 -0.10
CA LEU A 26 -10.37 -1.08 0.84
C LEU A 26 -9.38 -0.11 0.17
N VAL A 27 -9.40 0.00 -1.16
CA VAL A 27 -8.46 0.83 -1.92
C VAL A 27 -8.49 2.29 -1.47
N PHE A 28 -9.68 2.84 -1.25
CA PHE A 28 -9.84 4.22 -0.78
C PHE A 28 -9.28 4.41 0.64
N ILE A 29 -9.47 3.42 1.52
CA ILE A 29 -8.95 3.44 2.88
C ILE A 29 -7.41 3.38 2.87
N SER A 30 -6.82 2.51 2.06
CA SER A 30 -5.36 2.45 1.95
C SER A 30 -4.78 3.77 1.43
N GLY A 31 -5.44 4.41 0.45
CA GLY A 31 -5.09 5.75 0.00
C GLY A 31 -5.18 6.79 1.11
N GLY A 32 -6.28 6.78 1.87
CA GLY A 32 -6.47 7.67 3.01
C GLY A 32 -5.39 7.53 4.08
N ILE A 33 -5.03 6.30 4.46
CA ILE A 33 -3.95 6.03 5.42
C ILE A 33 -2.60 6.48 4.86
N THR A 34 -2.35 6.27 3.55
CA THR A 34 -1.11 6.69 2.89
C THR A 34 -0.94 8.20 2.97
N HIS A 35 -1.98 8.96 2.68
CA HIS A 35 -1.94 10.43 2.81
C HIS A 35 -1.91 10.89 4.27
N ALA A 36 -2.62 10.21 5.17
CA ALA A 36 -2.59 10.50 6.60
C ALA A 36 -1.19 10.32 7.20
N SER A 37 -0.38 9.39 6.68
CA SER A 37 1.00 9.18 7.14
C SER A 37 1.87 10.44 7.07
N PHE A 38 1.53 11.37 6.16
CA PHE A 38 2.20 12.65 6.03
C PHE A 38 2.08 13.50 7.32
N GLY A 39 0.98 13.35 8.08
CA GLY A 39 0.83 13.96 9.40
C GLY A 39 1.94 13.56 10.36
N GLY A 40 2.27 12.26 10.37
CA GLY A 40 3.38 11.75 11.16
C GLY A 40 4.74 12.25 10.69
N VAL A 41 4.96 12.36 9.36
CA VAL A 41 6.19 12.94 8.81
C VAL A 41 6.40 14.37 9.30
N GLY A 42 5.36 15.23 9.20
CA GLY A 42 5.43 16.61 9.66
C GLY A 42 5.74 16.73 11.15
N ILE A 43 5.07 15.92 11.99
CA ILE A 43 5.36 15.86 13.43
C ILE A 43 6.82 15.46 13.68
N GLY A 44 7.33 14.45 12.95
CA GLY A 44 8.71 14.01 13.08
C GLY A 44 9.72 15.10 12.74
N LEU A 45 9.48 15.86 11.67
CA LEU A 45 10.31 16.99 11.27
C LEU A 45 10.32 18.10 12.33
N TYR A 46 9.16 18.43 12.91
CA TYR A 46 9.04 19.45 13.94
C TYR A 46 9.70 19.05 15.26
N THR A 47 9.51 17.80 15.70
CA THR A 47 10.01 17.32 16.99
C THR A 47 11.48 16.84 16.93
N GLY A 48 12.07 16.73 15.73
CA GLY A 48 13.42 16.16 15.55
C GLY A 48 13.47 14.63 15.70
N LEU A 49 12.33 13.96 15.83
CA LEU A 49 12.24 12.50 15.84
C LEU A 49 12.36 11.92 14.43
N SER A 50 12.61 10.62 14.34
CA SER A 50 12.64 9.93 13.04
C SER A 50 11.30 10.09 12.31
N PRO A 51 11.24 10.76 11.13
CA PRO A 51 10.01 10.94 10.39
C PRO A 51 9.33 9.62 9.98
N LEU A 52 10.11 8.56 9.81
CA LEU A 52 9.58 7.24 9.49
C LEU A 52 8.83 6.61 10.67
N LEU A 53 9.39 6.75 11.88
CA LEU A 53 8.78 6.21 13.09
C LEU A 53 7.49 6.95 13.44
N THR A 54 7.50 8.28 13.35
CA THR A 54 6.32 9.11 13.60
C THR A 54 5.24 8.88 12.53
N ALA A 55 5.64 8.70 11.26
CA ALA A 55 4.72 8.30 10.19
C ALA A 55 4.08 6.93 10.47
N ALA A 56 4.86 5.95 10.95
CA ALA A 56 4.32 4.63 11.28
C ALA A 56 3.28 4.69 12.41
N ILE A 57 3.60 5.40 13.49
CA ILE A 57 2.68 5.58 14.61
C ILE A 57 1.40 6.29 14.15
N PHE A 58 1.53 7.40 13.42
CA PHE A 58 0.39 8.18 12.94
C PHE A 58 -0.48 7.37 11.96
N SER A 59 0.13 6.58 11.08
CA SER A 59 -0.58 5.72 10.12
C SER A 59 -1.35 4.61 10.83
N ILE A 60 -0.77 3.97 11.85
CA ILE A 60 -1.44 2.92 12.63
C ILE A 60 -2.62 3.53 13.41
N LEU A 61 -2.42 4.69 14.04
CA LEU A 61 -3.49 5.39 14.75
C LEU A 61 -4.61 5.81 13.80
N SER A 62 -4.26 6.30 12.59
CA SER A 62 -5.24 6.65 11.56
C SER A 62 -6.01 5.41 11.08
N ALA A 63 -5.33 4.30 10.83
CA ALA A 63 -5.95 3.04 10.42
C ALA A 63 -6.94 2.51 11.47
N PHE A 64 -6.55 2.53 12.73
CA PHE A 64 -7.44 2.16 13.84
C PHE A 64 -8.59 3.17 14.03
N GLY A 65 -8.30 4.46 13.83
CA GLY A 65 -9.30 5.52 13.89
C GLY A 65 -10.37 5.38 12.80
N VAL A 66 -9.99 5.06 11.57
CA VAL A 66 -10.92 4.76 10.47
C VAL A 66 -11.83 3.60 10.84
N GLU A 67 -11.25 2.50 11.29
CA GLU A 67 -12.00 1.29 11.67
C GLU A 67 -12.94 1.54 12.85
N TRP A 68 -12.47 2.28 13.88
CA TRP A 68 -13.26 2.63 15.04
C TRP A 68 -14.41 3.58 14.70
N LEU A 69 -14.13 4.63 13.91
CA LEU A 69 -15.12 5.63 13.53
C LEU A 69 -16.22 5.01 12.65
N SER A 70 -15.83 4.17 11.70
CA SER A 70 -16.78 3.46 10.84
C SER A 70 -17.73 2.55 11.64
N LYS A 71 -17.18 1.79 12.60
CA LYS A 71 -17.99 0.86 13.41
C LYS A 71 -18.91 1.54 14.42
N ARG A 72 -18.48 2.67 15.01
CA ARG A 72 -19.20 3.31 16.11
C ARG A 72 -20.22 4.36 15.65
N SER A 73 -19.95 5.03 14.51
CA SER A 73 -20.78 6.16 14.05
C SER A 73 -21.70 5.78 12.87
N ASP A 74 -21.80 4.49 12.54
CA ASP A 74 -22.52 4.00 11.35
C ASP A 74 -22.12 4.74 10.05
N MET A 75 -20.89 5.27 10.05
CA MET A 75 -20.32 6.01 8.94
C MET A 75 -19.70 5.04 7.95
N ARG A 76 -19.86 5.33 6.65
CA ARG A 76 -19.20 4.55 5.60
C ARG A 76 -17.69 4.60 5.77
N GLU A 77 -17.03 3.46 5.60
CA GLU A 77 -15.57 3.32 5.71
C GLU A 77 -14.82 4.36 4.86
N ASP A 78 -15.33 4.67 3.65
CA ASP A 78 -14.75 5.69 2.76
C ASP A 78 -14.83 7.11 3.37
N SER A 79 -15.95 7.45 4.01
CA SER A 79 -16.13 8.77 4.64
C SER A 79 -15.21 8.93 5.86
N ALA A 80 -15.10 7.89 6.68
CA ALA A 80 -14.17 7.87 7.80
C ALA A 80 -12.72 8.04 7.32
N SER A 81 -12.35 7.35 6.24
CA SER A 81 -11.03 7.49 5.63
C SER A 81 -10.74 8.90 5.13
N ALA A 82 -11.72 9.57 4.53
CA ALA A 82 -11.56 10.97 4.06
C ALA A 82 -11.28 11.93 5.22
N VAL A 83 -11.88 11.73 6.40
CA VAL A 83 -11.60 12.53 7.61
C VAL A 83 -10.14 12.38 8.02
N PHE A 84 -9.65 11.13 8.14
CA PHE A 84 -8.25 10.90 8.54
C PHE A 84 -7.25 11.33 7.48
N TRP A 85 -7.60 11.21 6.18
CA TRP A 85 -6.80 11.75 5.08
C TRP A 85 -6.60 13.26 5.22
N THR A 86 -7.70 14.01 5.27
CA THR A 86 -7.65 15.49 5.33
C THR A 86 -7.01 15.97 6.63
N PHE A 87 -7.32 15.34 7.76
CA PHE A 87 -6.70 15.63 9.05
C PHE A 87 -5.20 15.42 9.03
N GLY A 88 -4.74 14.25 8.56
CA GLY A 88 -3.31 13.93 8.49
C GLY A 88 -2.55 14.87 7.56
N MET A 89 -3.11 15.21 6.39
CA MET A 89 -2.50 16.17 5.48
C MET A 89 -2.40 17.57 6.13
N ALA A 90 -3.45 18.04 6.80
CA ALA A 90 -3.44 19.33 7.48
C ALA A 90 -2.39 19.38 8.60
N VAL A 91 -2.35 18.35 9.46
CA VAL A 91 -1.34 18.22 10.52
C VAL A 91 0.07 18.20 9.92
N GLY A 92 0.28 17.38 8.88
CA GLY A 92 1.57 17.26 8.23
C GLY A 92 2.09 18.59 7.67
N ILE A 93 1.24 19.34 6.98
CA ILE A 93 1.59 20.64 6.43
C ILE A 93 1.89 21.63 7.56
N ILE A 94 1.02 21.76 8.56
CA ILE A 94 1.20 22.70 9.67
C ILE A 94 2.53 22.44 10.37
N PHE A 95 2.81 21.21 10.78
CA PHE A 95 4.05 20.86 11.49
C PHE A 95 5.30 20.98 10.61
N SER A 96 5.21 20.70 9.31
CA SER A 96 6.31 20.94 8.38
C SER A 96 6.67 22.42 8.25
N PHE A 97 5.68 23.33 8.24
CA PHE A 97 5.93 24.77 8.22
C PHE A 97 6.46 25.32 9.56
N LEU A 98 6.09 24.70 10.67
CA LEU A 98 6.59 25.05 12.00
C LEU A 98 7.97 24.47 12.30
N ALA A 99 8.44 23.50 11.51
CA ALA A 99 9.73 22.86 11.72
C ALA A 99 10.89 23.86 11.54
N PRO A 100 11.87 23.92 12.46
CA PRO A 100 13.01 24.80 12.33
C PRO A 100 13.95 24.34 11.21
N GLY A 101 14.35 25.24 10.32
CA GLY A 101 15.32 24.97 9.26
C GLY A 101 14.70 24.78 7.87
N PHE A 102 15.49 24.17 6.98
CA PHE A 102 15.06 23.88 5.60
C PHE A 102 14.08 22.71 5.60
N THR A 103 12.85 22.96 5.21
CA THR A 103 11.84 21.90 5.01
C THR A 103 12.17 21.13 3.73
N PRO A 104 12.28 19.80 3.77
CA PRO A 104 12.39 18.99 2.57
C PRO A 104 11.25 19.27 1.62
N ASP A 105 11.54 19.30 0.33
CA ASP A 105 10.51 19.50 -0.70
C ASP A 105 9.43 18.42 -0.56
N LEU A 106 8.17 18.85 -0.39
CA LEU A 106 7.01 17.98 -0.29
C LEU A 106 6.92 17.00 -1.48
N SER A 107 7.40 17.41 -2.65
CA SER A 107 7.41 16.56 -3.85
C SER A 107 8.24 15.30 -3.66
N SER A 108 9.31 15.34 -2.86
CA SER A 108 10.14 14.18 -2.58
C SER A 108 9.40 13.08 -1.80
N PHE A 109 8.46 13.44 -0.93
CA PHE A 109 7.61 12.47 -0.23
C PHE A 109 6.47 11.94 -1.10
N LEU A 110 5.97 12.74 -2.05
CA LEU A 110 4.89 12.31 -2.93
C LEU A 110 5.36 11.28 -3.95
N PHE A 111 6.50 11.52 -4.58
CA PHE A 111 6.99 10.69 -5.68
C PHE A 111 8.08 9.69 -5.26
N GLY A 112 8.69 9.89 -4.10
CA GLY A 112 9.79 9.05 -3.60
C GLY A 112 10.98 8.98 -4.56
N ASN A 113 12.01 8.26 -4.18
CA ASN A 113 13.10 7.93 -5.07
C ASN A 113 13.66 6.54 -4.69
N ILE A 114 13.32 5.55 -5.49
CA ILE A 114 13.75 4.16 -5.27
C ILE A 114 15.28 3.98 -5.34
N LEU A 115 15.99 4.95 -5.89
CA LEU A 115 17.45 4.93 -5.99
C LEU A 115 18.14 5.33 -4.67
N THR A 116 17.41 5.97 -3.74
CA THR A 116 17.94 6.42 -2.44
C THR A 116 17.72 5.42 -1.30
N ILE A 117 17.34 4.18 -1.62
CA ILE A 117 17.08 3.10 -0.66
C ILE A 117 18.34 2.79 0.15
N THR A 118 18.21 2.80 1.47
CA THR A 118 19.27 2.42 2.40
C THR A 118 19.20 0.94 2.76
N GLN A 119 20.31 0.40 3.30
CA GLN A 119 20.36 -0.98 3.78
C GLN A 119 19.34 -1.24 4.90
N SER A 120 19.07 -0.25 5.76
CA SER A 120 18.04 -0.36 6.81
C SER A 120 16.63 -0.46 6.25
N ASP A 121 16.32 0.21 5.14
CA ASP A 121 15.01 0.11 4.48
C ASP A 121 14.79 -1.30 3.90
N ILE A 122 15.85 -1.90 3.33
CA ILE A 122 15.80 -3.27 2.81
C ILE A 122 15.53 -4.27 3.93
N TRP A 123 16.22 -4.14 5.07
CA TRP A 123 15.97 -5.01 6.22
C TRP A 123 14.57 -4.87 6.78
N LEU A 124 14.06 -3.65 6.89
CA LEU A 124 12.70 -3.39 7.36
C LEU A 124 11.66 -4.05 6.44
N LEU A 125 11.81 -3.88 5.12
CA LEU A 125 10.93 -4.53 4.15
C LEU A 125 11.07 -6.05 4.12
N ALA A 126 12.28 -6.57 4.27
CA ALA A 126 12.50 -8.01 4.32
C ALA A 126 11.81 -8.64 5.53
N ILE A 127 11.98 -8.05 6.72
CA ILE A 127 11.30 -8.51 7.94
C ILE A 127 9.79 -8.43 7.77
N LEU A 128 9.27 -7.30 7.28
CA LEU A 128 7.84 -7.13 7.07
C LEU A 128 7.29 -8.13 6.05
N SER A 129 8.00 -8.35 4.93
CA SER A 129 7.59 -9.33 3.89
C SER A 129 7.53 -10.75 4.44
N VAL A 130 8.51 -11.14 5.27
CA VAL A 130 8.52 -12.45 5.93
C VAL A 130 7.38 -12.58 6.92
N VAL A 131 7.16 -11.57 7.77
CA VAL A 131 6.06 -11.56 8.74
C VAL A 131 4.71 -11.66 8.03
N LEU A 132 4.49 -10.88 6.95
CA LEU A 132 3.27 -10.95 6.15
C LEU A 132 3.11 -12.33 5.50
N ALA A 133 4.16 -12.88 4.90
CA ALA A 133 4.11 -14.19 4.26
C ALA A 133 3.76 -15.29 5.26
N VAL A 134 4.38 -15.30 6.43
CA VAL A 134 4.10 -16.25 7.51
C VAL A 134 2.67 -16.06 8.04
N PHE A 135 2.27 -14.83 8.32
CA PHE A 135 0.92 -14.53 8.81
C PHE A 135 -0.16 -14.98 7.83
N PHE A 136 -0.02 -14.65 6.55
CA PHE A 136 -0.96 -15.08 5.52
C PHE A 136 -0.91 -16.59 5.26
N ALA A 137 0.24 -17.24 5.38
CA ALA A 137 0.34 -18.69 5.27
C ALA A 137 -0.40 -19.42 6.40
N LEU A 138 -0.26 -18.94 7.64
CA LEU A 138 -0.89 -19.53 8.82
C LEU A 138 -2.40 -19.24 8.90
N PHE A 139 -2.80 -18.02 8.58
CA PHE A 139 -4.16 -17.53 8.76
C PHE A 139 -4.92 -17.30 7.44
N LEU A 140 -4.51 -17.96 6.36
CA LEU A 140 -5.13 -17.74 5.05
C LEU A 140 -6.63 -18.01 5.04
N ARG A 141 -7.08 -19.10 5.69
CA ARG A 141 -8.51 -19.47 5.73
C ARG A 141 -9.37 -18.40 6.40
N PRO A 142 -9.07 -17.96 7.65
CA PRO A 142 -9.82 -16.87 8.27
C PRO A 142 -9.72 -15.54 7.50
N ILE A 143 -8.54 -15.20 6.95
CA ILE A 143 -8.37 -13.96 6.17
C ILE A 143 -9.28 -13.97 4.94
N VAL A 144 -9.30 -15.08 4.18
CA VAL A 144 -10.17 -15.23 3.01
C VAL A 144 -11.65 -15.19 3.40
N ALA A 145 -12.05 -15.88 4.47
CA ALA A 145 -13.42 -15.85 4.96
C ALA A 145 -13.87 -14.42 5.28
N ILE A 146 -13.04 -13.67 6.03
CA ILE A 146 -13.31 -12.26 6.37
C ILE A 146 -13.31 -11.37 5.12
N ALA A 147 -12.45 -11.65 4.14
CA ALA A 147 -12.36 -10.87 2.92
C ALA A 147 -13.63 -10.97 2.05
N PHE A 148 -14.27 -12.11 2.02
CA PHE A 148 -15.46 -12.33 1.20
C PHE A 148 -16.77 -12.13 1.97
N ASP A 149 -16.88 -12.64 3.21
CA ASP A 149 -18.12 -12.56 4.00
C ASP A 149 -17.79 -12.48 5.52
N ARG A 150 -17.99 -11.29 6.07
CA ARG A 150 -17.79 -11.01 7.51
C ARG A 150 -18.76 -11.78 8.40
N GLU A 151 -20.03 -11.88 7.97
CA GLU A 151 -21.07 -12.52 8.77
C GLU A 151 -20.86 -14.04 8.81
N PHE A 152 -20.49 -14.63 7.68
CA PHE A 152 -20.09 -16.02 7.61
C PHE A 152 -18.87 -16.29 8.52
N ALA A 153 -17.85 -15.43 8.47
CA ALA A 153 -16.68 -15.57 9.34
C ALA A 153 -17.04 -15.51 10.83
N ARG A 154 -17.98 -14.62 11.22
CA ARG A 154 -18.51 -14.56 12.60
C ARG A 154 -19.25 -15.83 12.98
N SER A 155 -20.07 -16.39 12.11
CA SER A 155 -20.79 -17.66 12.38
C SER A 155 -19.83 -18.83 12.62
N GLN A 156 -18.63 -18.80 12.01
CA GLN A 156 -17.55 -19.76 12.24
C GLN A 156 -16.73 -19.47 13.52
N ARG A 157 -17.18 -18.55 14.39
CA ARG A 157 -16.49 -18.11 15.61
C ARG A 157 -15.09 -17.53 15.38
N ILE A 158 -14.80 -17.03 14.17
CA ILE A 158 -13.56 -16.32 13.89
C ILE A 158 -13.62 -14.96 14.59
N PRO A 159 -12.58 -14.53 15.31
CA PRO A 159 -12.53 -13.21 15.97
C PRO A 159 -12.30 -12.10 14.94
N VAL A 160 -13.33 -11.81 14.14
CA VAL A 160 -13.29 -10.90 12.97
C VAL A 160 -12.68 -9.56 13.33
N ALA A 161 -13.10 -8.95 14.46
CA ALA A 161 -12.61 -7.65 14.88
C ALA A 161 -11.08 -7.64 15.11
N ALA A 162 -10.53 -8.68 15.75
CA ALA A 162 -9.10 -8.78 15.98
C ALA A 162 -8.30 -8.88 14.66
N PHE A 163 -8.80 -9.70 13.72
CA PHE A 163 -8.18 -9.82 12.40
C PHE A 163 -8.26 -8.51 11.61
N GLU A 164 -9.38 -7.80 11.65
CA GLU A 164 -9.53 -6.52 10.95
C GLU A 164 -8.55 -5.48 11.47
N TYR A 165 -8.45 -5.28 12.79
CA TYR A 165 -7.45 -4.36 13.37
C TYR A 165 -6.00 -4.77 13.06
N LEU A 166 -5.70 -6.07 13.10
CA LEU A 166 -4.36 -6.58 12.77
C LEU A 166 -4.02 -6.37 11.30
N LEU A 167 -4.97 -6.63 10.39
CA LEU A 167 -4.79 -6.39 8.96
C LEU A 167 -4.68 -4.89 8.65
N MET A 168 -5.45 -4.02 9.33
CA MET A 168 -5.29 -2.57 9.21
C MET A 168 -3.90 -2.11 9.68
N MET A 169 -3.37 -2.69 10.76
CA MET A 169 -2.00 -2.43 11.20
C MET A 169 -0.97 -2.84 10.14
N PHE A 170 -1.13 -4.02 9.52
CA PHE A 170 -0.25 -4.47 8.45
C PHE A 170 -0.35 -3.60 7.19
N ILE A 171 -1.54 -3.11 6.85
CA ILE A 171 -1.73 -2.13 5.78
C ILE A 171 -0.92 -0.86 6.07
N ALA A 172 -1.07 -0.28 7.27
CA ALA A 172 -0.36 0.92 7.66
C ALA A 172 1.17 0.72 7.67
N LEU A 173 1.66 -0.39 8.22
CA LEU A 173 3.09 -0.71 8.23
C LEU A 173 3.65 -0.91 6.80
N THR A 174 2.91 -1.59 5.92
CA THR A 174 3.34 -1.78 4.53
C THR A 174 3.41 -0.45 3.80
N ILE A 175 2.41 0.41 3.98
CA ILE A 175 2.38 1.75 3.40
C ILE A 175 3.62 2.54 3.83
N VAL A 176 3.88 2.64 5.13
CA VAL A 176 5.00 3.45 5.64
C VAL A 176 6.35 2.88 5.25
N SER A 177 6.50 1.55 5.26
CA SER A 177 7.73 0.91 4.81
C SER A 177 8.02 1.17 3.32
N CYS A 178 6.98 1.27 2.50
CA CYS A 178 7.11 1.61 1.09
C CYS A 178 7.26 3.11 0.84
N LEU A 179 6.73 3.96 1.72
CA LEU A 179 6.63 5.41 1.51
C LEU A 179 7.99 6.07 1.24
N ARG A 180 9.02 5.70 2.01
CA ARG A 180 10.37 6.26 1.86
C ARG A 180 11.02 5.86 0.54
N MET A 181 10.73 4.66 0.06
CA MET A 181 11.32 4.12 -1.16
C MET A 181 10.63 4.61 -2.41
N VAL A 182 9.32 4.57 -2.40
CA VAL A 182 8.49 4.70 -3.60
C VAL A 182 7.58 5.93 -3.55
N GLY A 183 7.48 6.60 -2.42
CA GLY A 183 6.59 7.74 -2.21
C GLY A 183 5.11 7.34 -2.08
N ILE A 184 4.28 8.33 -1.77
CA ILE A 184 2.86 8.15 -1.51
C ILE A 184 2.12 7.58 -2.73
N VAL A 185 2.33 8.18 -3.89
CA VAL A 185 1.56 7.87 -5.11
C VAL A 185 1.89 6.47 -5.63
N LEU A 186 3.19 6.11 -5.62
CA LEU A 186 3.60 4.79 -6.08
C LEU A 186 3.21 3.68 -5.08
N ALA A 187 3.21 3.96 -3.76
CA ALA A 187 2.75 2.99 -2.76
C ALA A 187 1.29 2.57 -3.02
N ILE A 188 0.39 3.53 -3.27
CA ILE A 188 -1.00 3.25 -3.63
C ILE A 188 -1.08 2.42 -4.93
N SER A 189 -0.27 2.78 -5.93
CA SER A 189 -0.23 2.08 -7.21
C SER A 189 0.19 0.61 -7.05
N LEU A 190 1.26 0.33 -6.28
CA LEU A 190 1.74 -1.04 -6.02
C LEU A 190 0.76 -1.87 -5.18
N LEU A 191 -0.03 -1.24 -4.32
CA LEU A 191 -1.06 -1.90 -3.52
C LEU A 191 -2.34 -2.20 -4.31
N THR A 192 -2.48 -1.69 -5.54
CA THR A 192 -3.73 -1.79 -6.29
C THR A 192 -3.58 -2.35 -7.71
N LEU A 193 -2.72 -1.75 -8.55
CA LEU A 193 -2.63 -2.10 -9.98
C LEU A 193 -2.20 -3.54 -10.25
N PRO A 194 -1.16 -4.10 -9.60
CA PRO A 194 -0.79 -5.49 -9.81
C PRO A 194 -1.90 -6.47 -9.45
N GLN A 195 -2.61 -6.22 -8.34
CA GLN A 195 -3.71 -7.06 -7.87
C GLN A 195 -4.95 -6.94 -8.76
N MET A 196 -5.27 -5.73 -9.22
CA MET A 196 -6.35 -5.53 -10.20
C MET A 196 -6.03 -6.23 -11.51
N THR A 197 -4.77 -6.22 -11.95
CA THR A 197 -4.32 -6.94 -13.14
C THR A 197 -4.43 -8.45 -12.95
N ALA A 198 -3.97 -8.97 -11.80
CA ALA A 198 -4.09 -10.39 -11.47
C ALA A 198 -5.56 -10.87 -11.42
N ASN A 199 -6.47 -10.05 -10.89
CA ASN A 199 -7.91 -10.33 -10.86
C ASN A 199 -8.56 -10.44 -12.25
N LEU A 200 -7.93 -9.93 -13.29
CA LEU A 200 -8.41 -10.16 -14.65
C LEU A 200 -8.27 -11.61 -15.09
N PHE A 201 -7.30 -12.34 -14.54
CA PHE A 201 -6.95 -13.70 -14.96
C PHE A 201 -7.43 -14.79 -14.01
N THR A 202 -7.61 -14.47 -12.72
CA THR A 202 -8.01 -15.46 -11.71
C THR A 202 -8.78 -14.84 -10.55
N HIS A 203 -9.68 -15.62 -9.95
CA HIS A 203 -10.39 -15.26 -8.72
C HIS A 203 -9.89 -16.05 -7.49
N ASN A 204 -8.87 -16.89 -7.67
CA ASN A 204 -8.28 -17.63 -6.56
C ASN A 204 -7.32 -16.74 -5.78
N PHE A 205 -7.62 -16.49 -4.51
CA PHE A 205 -6.89 -15.57 -3.64
C PHE A 205 -5.37 -15.86 -3.60
N LYS A 206 -4.96 -17.12 -3.49
CA LYS A 206 -3.52 -17.50 -3.51
C LYS A 206 -2.86 -17.17 -4.86
N ARG A 207 -3.55 -17.47 -5.97
CA ARG A 207 -3.03 -17.18 -7.30
C ARG A 207 -2.94 -15.67 -7.55
N ILE A 208 -3.88 -14.90 -7.02
CA ILE A 208 -3.83 -13.42 -7.10
C ILE A 208 -2.57 -12.91 -6.40
N ILE A 209 -2.22 -13.40 -5.19
CA ILE A 209 -1.01 -13.00 -4.49
C ILE A 209 0.23 -13.23 -5.37
N TRP A 210 0.43 -14.45 -5.86
CA TRP A 210 1.62 -14.78 -6.65
C TRP A 210 1.71 -14.00 -7.97
N LEU A 211 0.59 -13.87 -8.67
CA LEU A 211 0.54 -13.08 -9.90
C LEU A 211 0.80 -11.60 -9.62
N SER A 212 0.24 -11.06 -8.53
CA SER A 212 0.46 -9.66 -8.15
C SER A 212 1.92 -9.38 -7.82
N ILE A 213 2.60 -10.28 -7.12
CA ILE A 213 4.04 -10.17 -6.84
C ILE A 213 4.82 -10.12 -8.15
N GLY A 214 4.56 -11.04 -9.08
CA GLY A 214 5.24 -11.09 -10.38
C GLY A 214 4.97 -9.84 -11.23
N ILE A 215 3.71 -9.45 -11.35
CA ILE A 215 3.29 -8.25 -12.12
C ILE A 215 3.87 -6.98 -11.50
N GLY A 216 3.82 -6.85 -10.17
CA GLY A 216 4.39 -5.71 -9.46
C GLY A 216 5.90 -5.60 -9.67
N TYR A 217 6.63 -6.71 -9.58
CA TYR A 217 8.07 -6.72 -9.81
C TYR A 217 8.43 -6.37 -11.26
N VAL A 218 7.73 -6.93 -12.25
CA VAL A 218 7.91 -6.60 -13.67
C VAL A 218 7.61 -5.13 -13.92
N GLY A 219 6.54 -4.59 -13.32
CA GLY A 219 6.20 -3.17 -13.39
C GLY A 219 7.30 -2.27 -12.81
N CYS A 220 7.87 -2.65 -11.66
CA CYS A 220 8.99 -1.93 -11.06
C CYS A 220 10.24 -1.95 -11.95
N LEU A 221 10.61 -3.12 -12.48
CA LEU A 221 11.77 -3.25 -13.38
C LEU A 221 11.59 -2.44 -14.65
N GLY A 222 10.44 -2.56 -15.31
CA GLY A 222 10.12 -1.81 -16.52
C GLY A 222 10.11 -0.31 -16.28
N GLY A 223 9.53 0.13 -15.16
CA GLY A 223 9.53 1.55 -14.78
C GLY A 223 10.92 2.09 -14.44
N LEU A 224 11.76 1.31 -13.77
CA LEU A 224 13.17 1.69 -13.51
C LEU A 224 13.97 1.82 -14.80
N LEU A 225 13.81 0.90 -15.74
CA LEU A 225 14.46 0.98 -17.06
C LEU A 225 14.01 2.23 -17.82
N LEU A 226 12.70 2.51 -17.84
CA LEU A 226 12.15 3.69 -18.47
C LEU A 226 12.67 4.99 -17.81
N SER A 227 12.69 5.03 -16.48
CA SER A 227 13.25 6.15 -15.71
C SER A 227 14.71 6.42 -16.06
N TYR A 228 15.51 5.36 -16.16
CA TYR A 228 16.92 5.48 -16.52
C TYR A 228 17.13 6.02 -17.94
N GLN A 229 16.35 5.53 -18.90
CA GLN A 229 16.48 5.95 -20.31
C GLN A 229 16.01 7.39 -20.53
N LEU A 230 14.88 7.78 -19.92
CA LEU A 230 14.26 9.09 -20.13
C LEU A 230 14.71 10.16 -19.11
N GLN A 231 15.51 9.78 -18.10
CA GLN A 231 15.96 10.68 -17.02
C GLN A 231 14.79 11.36 -16.28
N VAL A 232 13.70 10.58 -16.03
CA VAL A 232 12.49 11.03 -15.34
C VAL A 232 12.36 10.36 -13.96
N PRO A 233 11.54 10.91 -13.03
CA PRO A 233 11.36 10.33 -11.70
C PRO A 233 10.92 8.86 -11.74
N SER A 234 11.61 7.99 -10.97
CA SER A 234 11.39 6.54 -10.98
C SER A 234 9.98 6.15 -10.53
N GLY A 235 9.42 6.83 -9.53
CA GLY A 235 8.07 6.57 -9.06
C GLY A 235 7.01 6.76 -10.14
N ALA A 236 7.05 7.89 -10.84
CA ALA A 236 6.11 8.17 -11.93
C ALA A 236 6.23 7.17 -13.10
N SER A 237 7.47 6.79 -13.45
CA SER A 237 7.73 5.80 -14.50
C SER A 237 7.17 4.42 -14.17
N ILE A 238 7.31 3.96 -12.91
CA ILE A 238 6.79 2.68 -12.45
C ILE A 238 5.25 2.68 -12.49
N ILE A 239 4.62 3.78 -12.05
CA ILE A 239 3.16 3.93 -12.13
C ILE A 239 2.69 3.86 -13.58
N PHE A 240 3.34 4.60 -14.46
CA PHE A 240 2.99 4.62 -15.90
C PHE A 240 3.09 3.22 -16.52
N VAL A 241 4.20 2.50 -16.29
CA VAL A 241 4.37 1.12 -16.77
C VAL A 241 3.32 0.19 -16.18
N SER A 242 3.00 0.32 -14.88
CA SER A 242 1.98 -0.50 -14.23
C SER A 242 0.58 -0.28 -14.83
N ILE A 243 0.23 0.97 -15.18
CA ILE A 243 -1.02 1.30 -15.87
C ILE A 243 -1.03 0.71 -17.28
N LEU A 244 0.08 0.77 -18.01
CA LEU A 244 0.20 0.15 -19.33
C LEU A 244 0.00 -1.37 -19.26
N ILE A 245 0.64 -2.05 -18.30
CA ILE A 245 0.47 -3.50 -18.08
C ILE A 245 -1.01 -3.82 -17.82
N TYR A 246 -1.66 -3.06 -16.93
CA TYR A 246 -3.09 -3.25 -16.64
C TYR A 246 -3.96 -3.05 -17.88
N THR A 247 -3.70 -2.00 -18.65
CA THR A 247 -4.48 -1.66 -19.84
C THR A 247 -4.34 -2.74 -20.92
N ILE A 248 -3.11 -3.19 -21.19
CA ILE A 248 -2.84 -4.26 -22.14
C ILE A 248 -3.52 -5.56 -21.70
N ALA A 249 -3.39 -5.93 -20.42
CA ALA A 249 -4.02 -7.12 -19.86
C ALA A 249 -5.56 -7.07 -19.99
N LYS A 250 -6.16 -5.90 -19.74
CA LYS A 250 -7.60 -5.69 -19.86
C LYS A 250 -8.07 -5.80 -21.31
N LEU A 251 -7.36 -5.18 -22.26
CA LEU A 251 -7.68 -5.26 -23.68
C LEU A 251 -7.57 -6.71 -24.19
N PHE A 252 -6.52 -7.41 -23.80
CA PHE A 252 -6.34 -8.83 -24.16
C PHE A 252 -7.51 -9.69 -23.66
N ARG A 253 -7.95 -9.49 -22.41
CA ARG A 253 -9.11 -10.21 -21.86
C ARG A 253 -10.40 -9.90 -22.62
N LEU A 254 -10.62 -8.63 -23.01
CA LEU A 254 -11.83 -8.23 -23.76
C LEU A 254 -11.87 -8.85 -25.16
N MET A 255 -10.72 -8.97 -25.84
CA MET A 255 -10.62 -9.61 -27.15
C MET A 255 -10.96 -11.10 -27.06
N HIS A 256 -10.40 -11.82 -26.09
CA HIS A 256 -10.67 -13.26 -25.90
C HIS A 256 -12.09 -13.55 -25.37
N SER A 257 -12.74 -12.61 -24.70
CA SER A 257 -14.12 -12.75 -24.27
C SER A 257 -15.11 -12.69 -25.42
N LYS A 258 -14.79 -11.90 -26.48
CA LYS A 258 -15.62 -11.80 -27.69
C LYS A 258 -15.55 -13.03 -28.62
N GLU A 259 -14.48 -13.81 -28.53
CA GLU A 259 -14.34 -15.05 -29.33
C GLU A 259 -15.10 -16.24 -28.73
N ARG A 260 -15.59 -16.11 -27.48
CA ARG A 260 -16.29 -17.17 -26.75
C ARG A 260 -17.81 -16.93 -26.62
N SER A 261 -18.32 -15.80 -27.05
CA SER A 261 -19.75 -15.46 -27.15
C SER A 261 -20.25 -15.62 -28.59
#